data_d4bd0cac8e4ac7956c07cfdf721be77e
#
_entry.id   d4bd0cac8e4ac7956c07cfdf721be77e
#
_cell.length_a   1.000
_cell.length_b   1.000
_cell.length_c   1.000
_cell.angle_alpha   90.00
_cell.angle_beta   90.00
_cell.angle_gamma   90.00
#
_symmetry.space_group_name_H-M   'P 1'
#
loop_
_entity.id
_entity.type
_entity.pdbx_description
1 polymer ?
#
loop_
_entity_poly.entity_id
_entity_poly.type
_entity_poly.pdbx_seq_one_letter_code
_entity_poly.pdbx_strand_id
1 'polypeptide(L)'
;MISIAKEALSDKEQYKILIGSVIPRPIAFVSTVSKNGVVNLAPFSFYNIVSHRPAILSVSIQRVNGQMKDTARNILEQKEAVIHSVSLDNLSMVNQAAIQLPYEESELETTGMTLAPSIAIKTPGVNEAKTRFETILYDHIEIKNDTNEIISDLILLKVLHYHLDEAVYQNTYVIPENLQPMSRLAGITYAELGKFTELKRP
;
A
#
# COMPACT_ATOMS: atom_id res chain seq x y z
N MET A 1 32.46 10.55 3.28
CA MET A 1 31.42 9.50 3.38
C MET A 1 31.51 8.90 4.77
N ILE A 2 30.39 8.63 5.42
CA ILE A 2 30.32 7.93 6.72
C ILE A 2 30.06 6.46 6.44
N SER A 3 30.83 5.54 7.09
CA SER A 3 30.64 4.09 7.02
C SER A 3 30.27 3.58 8.41
N ILE A 4 29.14 2.88 8.49
CA ILE A 4 28.60 2.40 9.77
C ILE A 4 28.25 0.91 9.61
N ALA A 5 28.78 0.07 10.52
CA ALA A 5 28.41 -1.35 10.57
C ALA A 5 27.00 -1.51 11.15
N LYS A 6 26.24 -2.53 10.67
CA LYS A 6 24.87 -2.82 11.15
C LYS A 6 24.83 -2.96 12.66
N GLU A 7 25.81 -3.63 13.24
CA GLU A 7 25.92 -3.95 14.66
C GLU A 7 26.12 -2.71 15.55
N ALA A 8 26.54 -1.59 14.97
CA ALA A 8 26.67 -0.32 15.67
C ALA A 8 25.36 0.48 15.73
N LEU A 9 24.28 -0.02 15.11
CA LEU A 9 22.99 0.66 14.99
C LEU A 9 21.90 -0.12 15.72
N SER A 10 21.09 0.59 16.48
CA SER A 10 19.82 0.06 16.97
C SER A 10 18.83 -0.18 15.83
N ASP A 11 17.83 -1.04 16.01
CA ASP A 11 16.76 -1.28 15.02
C ASP A 11 16.05 0.01 14.59
N LYS A 12 15.86 0.93 15.54
CA LYS A 12 15.25 2.25 15.26
C LYS A 12 16.12 3.12 14.36
N GLU A 13 17.44 3.05 14.51
CA GLU A 13 18.38 3.80 13.64
C GLU A 13 18.45 3.18 12.25
N GLN A 14 18.54 1.85 12.16
CA GLN A 14 18.45 1.11 10.91
C GLN A 14 17.16 1.44 10.16
N TYR A 15 16.01 1.41 10.85
CA TYR A 15 14.72 1.80 10.30
C TYR A 15 14.73 3.22 9.73
N LYS A 16 15.28 4.20 10.48
CA LYS A 16 15.36 5.60 10.02
C LYS A 16 16.24 5.76 8.78
N ILE A 17 17.36 5.04 8.71
CA ILE A 17 18.25 5.05 7.55
C ILE A 17 17.52 4.47 6.34
N LEU A 18 16.87 3.31 6.49
CA LEU A 18 16.14 2.66 5.41
C LEU A 18 15.03 3.54 4.85
N ILE A 19 14.15 4.06 5.71
CA ILE A 19 13.01 4.89 5.25
C ILE A 19 13.44 6.28 4.74
N GLY A 20 14.64 6.74 5.12
CA GLY A 20 15.22 8.00 4.62
C GLY A 20 16.01 7.85 3.32
N SER A 21 16.51 6.63 3.04
CA SER A 21 17.32 6.35 1.85
C SER A 21 16.50 5.76 0.70
N VAL A 22 15.51 4.92 1.02
CA VAL A 22 14.61 4.31 0.03
C VAL A 22 13.41 5.24 -0.15
N ILE A 23 13.60 6.28 -0.95
CA ILE A 23 12.60 7.30 -1.26
C ILE A 23 12.70 7.73 -2.74
N PRO A 24 11.61 8.23 -3.36
CA PRO A 24 10.22 8.25 -2.84
C PRO A 24 9.59 6.85 -2.85
N ARG A 25 8.78 6.52 -1.86
CA ARG A 25 8.05 5.25 -1.85
C ARG A 25 6.61 5.45 -2.32
N PRO A 26 6.10 4.62 -3.24
CA PRO A 26 4.69 4.60 -3.57
C PRO A 26 3.88 4.15 -2.35
N ILE A 27 2.62 4.51 -2.32
CA ILE A 27 1.71 4.17 -1.23
C ILE A 27 0.60 3.28 -1.80
N ALA A 28 0.46 2.06 -1.27
CA ALA A 28 -0.71 1.24 -1.46
C ALA A 28 -1.75 1.64 -0.41
N PHE A 29 -2.88 2.18 -0.82
CA PHE A 29 -4.04 2.30 0.04
C PHE A 29 -4.91 1.06 -0.20
N VAL A 30 -5.08 0.24 0.83
CA VAL A 30 -5.62 -1.11 0.70
C VAL A 30 -6.95 -1.21 1.40
N SER A 31 -8.00 -1.65 0.69
CA SER A 31 -9.25 -2.09 1.29
C SER A 31 -9.30 -3.61 1.37
N THR A 32 -9.80 -4.10 2.48
CA THR A 32 -10.06 -5.52 2.76
C THR A 32 -11.37 -5.66 3.51
N VAL A 33 -11.90 -6.88 3.58
CA VAL A 33 -13.12 -7.16 4.35
C VAL A 33 -12.83 -8.26 5.35
N SER A 34 -13.23 -8.07 6.60
CA SER A 34 -13.14 -9.11 7.62
C SER A 34 -14.15 -10.24 7.35
N LYS A 35 -13.97 -11.38 8.00
CA LYS A 35 -14.96 -12.48 7.94
C LYS A 35 -16.36 -12.08 8.40
N ASN A 36 -16.48 -11.02 9.19
CA ASN A 36 -17.74 -10.47 9.70
C ASN A 36 -18.34 -9.37 8.79
N GLY A 37 -17.69 -9.09 7.64
CA GLY A 37 -18.16 -8.10 6.67
C GLY A 37 -17.72 -6.66 6.97
N VAL A 38 -16.85 -6.43 7.95
CA VAL A 38 -16.31 -5.10 8.25
C VAL A 38 -15.23 -4.73 7.22
N VAL A 39 -15.38 -3.58 6.58
CA VAL A 39 -14.39 -3.04 5.65
C VAL A 39 -13.27 -2.37 6.44
N ASN A 40 -12.03 -2.76 6.16
CA ASN A 40 -10.84 -2.15 6.71
C ASN A 40 -10.07 -1.41 5.62
N LEU A 41 -9.63 -0.19 5.90
CA LEU A 41 -8.87 0.69 5.01
C LEU A 41 -7.53 1.05 5.64
N ALA A 42 -6.42 0.78 4.98
CA ALA A 42 -5.11 1.10 5.55
C ALA A 42 -4.06 1.45 4.49
N PRO A 43 -3.19 2.47 4.72
CA PRO A 43 -2.07 2.81 3.84
C PRO A 43 -0.79 2.06 4.20
N PHE A 44 -0.06 1.61 3.16
CA PHE A 44 1.24 0.95 3.29
C PHE A 44 2.23 1.52 2.26
N SER A 45 3.45 1.82 2.70
CA SER A 45 4.50 2.36 1.81
C SER A 45 5.69 1.41 1.58
N PHE A 46 5.64 0.20 2.11
CA PHE A 46 6.51 -0.89 1.68
C PHE A 46 5.79 -1.67 0.59
N TYR A 47 5.68 -1.04 -0.59
CA TYR A 47 4.84 -1.45 -1.71
C TYR A 47 5.59 -1.30 -3.03
N ASN A 48 5.46 -2.29 -3.93
CA ASN A 48 6.04 -2.20 -5.27
C ASN A 48 5.41 -3.19 -6.27
N ILE A 49 5.75 -3.02 -7.56
CA ILE A 49 5.51 -3.99 -8.63
C ILE A 49 6.56 -5.11 -8.52
N VAL A 50 6.11 -6.37 -8.55
CA VAL A 50 6.98 -7.57 -8.54
C VAL A 50 7.10 -8.16 -9.94
N SER A 51 5.99 -8.27 -10.66
CA SER A 51 5.93 -8.88 -11.98
C SER A 51 4.82 -8.25 -12.81
N HIS A 52 4.97 -8.29 -14.15
CA HIS A 52 3.94 -7.89 -15.10
C HIS A 52 3.28 -9.09 -15.80
N ARG A 53 3.88 -10.30 -15.69
CA ARG A 53 3.36 -11.54 -16.31
C ARG A 53 3.55 -12.73 -15.36
N PRO A 54 2.58 -13.02 -14.49
CA PRO A 54 1.34 -12.27 -14.20
C PRO A 54 1.61 -10.93 -13.53
N ALA A 55 0.62 -10.02 -13.56
CA ALA A 55 0.72 -8.73 -12.87
C ALA A 55 0.63 -8.98 -11.35
N ILE A 56 1.74 -8.77 -10.64
CA ILE A 56 1.86 -9.01 -9.19
C ILE A 56 2.41 -7.76 -8.52
N LEU A 57 1.75 -7.38 -7.44
CA LEU A 57 2.15 -6.32 -6.52
C LEU A 57 2.59 -6.92 -5.20
N SER A 58 3.55 -6.29 -4.52
CA SER A 58 3.97 -6.65 -3.16
C SER A 58 3.57 -5.58 -2.17
N VAL A 59 3.05 -5.99 -1.02
CA VAL A 59 2.82 -5.12 0.14
C VAL A 59 3.42 -5.81 1.35
N SER A 60 4.41 -5.17 2.00
CA SER A 60 4.98 -5.67 3.26
C SER A 60 4.31 -4.96 4.43
N ILE A 61 3.59 -5.73 5.24
CA ILE A 61 2.79 -5.26 6.36
C ILE A 61 3.51 -5.58 7.66
N GLN A 62 4.06 -4.55 8.31
CA GLN A 62 4.80 -4.73 9.57
C GLN A 62 3.85 -5.13 10.69
N ARG A 63 4.24 -6.13 11.49
CA ARG A 63 3.52 -6.50 12.71
C ARG A 63 3.80 -5.48 13.82
N VAL A 64 2.83 -5.28 14.68
CA VAL A 64 2.96 -4.41 15.88
C VAL A 64 2.95 -5.30 17.12
N ASN A 65 4.03 -5.29 17.88
CA ASN A 65 4.20 -6.17 19.06
C ASN A 65 3.95 -7.65 18.73
N GLY A 66 4.44 -8.12 17.56
CA GLY A 66 4.22 -9.48 17.06
C GLY A 66 2.82 -9.75 16.52
N GLN A 67 1.88 -8.81 16.65
CA GLN A 67 0.50 -8.97 16.20
C GLN A 67 0.36 -8.64 14.72
N MET A 68 -0.30 -9.52 13.99
CA MET A 68 -0.67 -9.30 12.59
C MET A 68 -1.72 -8.19 12.49
N LYS A 69 -1.53 -7.25 11.55
CA LYS A 69 -2.53 -6.20 11.27
C LYS A 69 -3.76 -6.78 10.58
N ASP A 70 -4.89 -6.11 10.75
CA ASP A 70 -6.18 -6.54 10.22
C ASP A 70 -6.19 -6.70 8.70
N THR A 71 -5.53 -5.79 7.97
CA THR A 71 -5.34 -5.91 6.53
C THR A 71 -4.68 -7.23 6.12
N ALA A 72 -3.60 -7.63 6.79
CA ALA A 72 -2.92 -8.90 6.50
C ALA A 72 -3.81 -10.10 6.84
N ARG A 73 -4.45 -10.07 8.02
CA ARG A 73 -5.40 -11.10 8.46
C ARG A 73 -6.53 -11.28 7.45
N ASN A 74 -7.19 -10.19 7.06
CA ASN A 74 -8.30 -10.22 6.13
C ASN A 74 -7.87 -10.79 4.76
N ILE A 75 -6.71 -10.36 4.23
CA ILE A 75 -6.18 -10.91 2.97
C ILE A 75 -5.91 -12.42 3.08
N LEU A 76 -5.35 -12.88 4.20
CA LEU A 76 -5.08 -14.30 4.39
C LEU A 76 -6.36 -15.14 4.56
N GLU A 77 -7.41 -14.56 5.14
CA GLU A 77 -8.70 -15.22 5.32
C GLU A 77 -9.57 -15.18 4.06
N GLN A 78 -9.76 -13.99 3.47
CA GLN A 78 -10.66 -13.77 2.33
C GLN A 78 -10.00 -13.98 0.97
N LYS A 79 -8.66 -13.99 0.90
CA LYS A 79 -7.86 -14.18 -0.30
C LYS A 79 -7.96 -13.06 -1.32
N GLU A 80 -8.50 -11.91 -0.97
CA GLU A 80 -8.70 -10.78 -1.87
C GLU A 80 -8.48 -9.43 -1.19
N ALA A 81 -8.16 -8.41 -1.99
CA ALA A 81 -8.02 -7.02 -1.57
C ALA A 81 -8.15 -6.08 -2.78
N VAL A 82 -8.46 -4.81 -2.53
CA VAL A 82 -8.34 -3.76 -3.55
C VAL A 82 -7.20 -2.82 -3.17
N ILE A 83 -6.30 -2.55 -4.12
CA ILE A 83 -5.21 -1.58 -3.96
C ILE A 83 -5.57 -0.31 -4.73
N HIS A 84 -5.47 0.83 -4.06
CA HIS A 84 -5.81 2.14 -4.61
C HIS A 84 -4.57 3.02 -4.72
N SER A 85 -4.56 3.92 -5.72
CA SER A 85 -3.58 5.01 -5.75
C SER A 85 -3.88 6.03 -4.65
N VAL A 86 -2.79 6.61 -4.13
CA VAL A 86 -2.86 7.78 -3.27
C VAL A 86 -2.43 9.00 -4.09
N SER A 87 -3.32 9.95 -4.22
CA SER A 87 -3.12 11.20 -4.94
C SER A 87 -3.26 12.39 -3.98
N LEU A 88 -2.93 13.59 -4.47
CA LEU A 88 -3.08 14.81 -3.68
C LEU A 88 -4.51 14.97 -3.14
N ASP A 89 -5.52 14.62 -3.96
CA ASP A 89 -6.94 14.81 -3.63
C ASP A 89 -7.40 13.96 -2.43
N ASN A 90 -6.89 12.71 -2.31
CA ASN A 90 -7.32 11.78 -1.25
C ASN A 90 -6.31 11.62 -0.10
N LEU A 91 -5.15 12.31 -0.14
CA LEU A 91 -4.07 12.14 0.82
C LEU A 91 -4.52 12.35 2.27
N SER A 92 -5.34 13.36 2.54
CA SER A 92 -5.83 13.66 3.90
C SER A 92 -6.66 12.51 4.46
N MET A 93 -7.60 11.97 3.67
CA MET A 93 -8.45 10.84 4.04
C MET A 93 -7.61 9.56 4.24
N VAL A 94 -6.66 9.30 3.34
CA VAL A 94 -5.72 8.17 3.45
C VAL A 94 -4.86 8.27 4.71
N ASN A 95 -4.42 9.46 5.08
CA ASN A 95 -3.66 9.65 6.33
C ASN A 95 -4.54 9.42 7.57
N GLN A 96 -5.82 9.79 7.54
CA GLN A 96 -6.77 9.48 8.61
C GLN A 96 -7.01 7.98 8.77
N ALA A 97 -7.02 7.21 7.67
CA ALA A 97 -7.13 5.75 7.70
C ALA A 97 -5.91 5.03 8.33
N ALA A 98 -4.86 5.75 8.71
CA ALA A 98 -3.74 5.19 9.48
C ALA A 98 -4.02 5.07 10.99
N ILE A 99 -5.22 5.47 11.45
CA ILE A 99 -5.68 5.29 12.84
C ILE A 99 -5.71 3.80 13.21
N GLN A 100 -5.47 3.49 14.48
CA GLN A 100 -5.65 2.14 14.99
C GLN A 100 -7.04 2.03 15.63
N LEU A 101 -7.91 1.24 15.02
CA LEU A 101 -9.25 0.92 15.50
C LEU A 101 -9.31 -0.53 15.99
N PRO A 102 -10.31 -0.89 16.82
CA PRO A 102 -10.68 -2.28 17.06
C PRO A 102 -11.03 -3.01 15.75
N TYR A 103 -10.77 -4.31 15.69
CA TYR A 103 -10.99 -5.15 14.48
C TYR A 103 -12.43 -5.10 13.92
N GLU A 104 -13.41 -4.82 14.78
CA GLU A 104 -14.82 -4.74 14.42
C GLU A 104 -15.27 -3.32 13.99
N GLU A 105 -14.34 -2.38 13.91
CA GLU A 105 -14.60 -1.00 13.50
C GLU A 105 -13.95 -0.71 12.15
N SER A 106 -14.55 0.22 11.38
CA SER A 106 -14.11 0.58 10.03
C SER A 106 -13.61 2.01 9.97
N GLU A 107 -12.52 2.24 9.26
CA GLU A 107 -11.99 3.58 9.00
C GLU A 107 -12.90 4.42 8.07
N LEU A 108 -13.95 3.83 7.48
CA LEU A 108 -14.90 4.54 6.62
C LEU A 108 -15.55 5.74 7.35
N GLU A 109 -15.97 5.56 8.59
CA GLU A 109 -16.60 6.64 9.37
C GLU A 109 -15.62 7.79 9.65
N THR A 110 -14.36 7.45 9.94
CA THR A 110 -13.31 8.43 10.24
C THR A 110 -12.86 9.16 8.98
N THR A 111 -12.76 8.47 7.86
CA THR A 111 -12.26 9.04 6.60
C THR A 111 -13.32 9.75 5.79
N GLY A 112 -14.59 9.40 5.95
CA GLY A 112 -15.70 9.86 5.11
C GLY A 112 -15.64 9.32 3.68
N MET A 113 -14.80 8.29 3.41
CA MET A 113 -14.73 7.66 2.10
C MET A 113 -15.97 6.82 1.80
N THR A 114 -16.30 6.69 0.52
CA THR A 114 -17.46 5.96 0.03
C THR A 114 -17.04 4.70 -0.72
N LEU A 115 -17.80 3.62 -0.51
CA LEU A 115 -17.49 2.33 -1.14
C LEU A 115 -17.84 2.33 -2.63
N ALA A 116 -16.95 1.72 -3.41
CA ALA A 116 -17.16 1.44 -4.82
C ALA A 116 -17.19 -0.08 -5.04
N PRO A 117 -18.19 -0.61 -5.75
CA PRO A 117 -18.28 -2.04 -6.00
C PRO A 117 -17.10 -2.53 -6.84
N SER A 118 -16.68 -3.76 -6.59
CA SER A 118 -15.74 -4.51 -7.42
C SER A 118 -16.48 -5.35 -8.47
N ILE A 119 -15.77 -5.77 -9.51
CA ILE A 119 -16.28 -6.57 -10.64
C ILE A 119 -15.82 -8.02 -10.54
N ALA A 120 -14.53 -8.24 -10.24
CA ALA A 120 -13.92 -9.56 -10.23
C ALA A 120 -13.81 -10.21 -8.84
N ILE A 121 -13.98 -9.44 -7.77
CA ILE A 121 -13.90 -9.88 -6.37
C ILE A 121 -15.06 -9.31 -5.55
N LYS A 122 -15.19 -9.75 -4.30
CA LYS A 122 -16.26 -9.28 -3.39
C LYS A 122 -15.86 -8.05 -2.58
N THR A 123 -14.58 -7.92 -2.25
CA THR A 123 -14.05 -6.79 -1.49
C THR A 123 -14.25 -5.49 -2.26
N PRO A 124 -14.96 -4.48 -1.70
CA PRO A 124 -15.18 -3.22 -2.38
C PRO A 124 -13.91 -2.36 -2.34
N GLY A 125 -13.77 -1.49 -3.34
CA GLY A 125 -12.83 -0.36 -3.29
C GLY A 125 -13.47 0.89 -2.74
N VAL A 126 -12.79 2.05 -2.93
CA VAL A 126 -13.31 3.39 -2.61
C VAL A 126 -13.40 4.26 -3.86
N ASN A 127 -14.40 5.17 -3.89
CA ASN A 127 -14.63 6.06 -5.02
C ASN A 127 -13.58 7.16 -5.14
N GLU A 128 -12.97 7.57 -4.03
CA GLU A 128 -12.06 8.72 -3.93
C GLU A 128 -10.65 8.44 -4.48
N ALA A 129 -10.41 7.25 -5.04
CA ALA A 129 -9.14 6.89 -5.67
C ALA A 129 -9.23 6.91 -7.20
N LYS A 130 -8.32 7.63 -7.85
CA LYS A 130 -8.23 7.75 -9.32
C LYS A 130 -7.88 6.43 -10.02
N THR A 131 -7.17 5.53 -9.34
CA THR A 131 -6.93 4.16 -9.82
C THR A 131 -7.12 3.16 -8.71
N ARG A 132 -7.67 1.98 -9.03
CA ARG A 132 -7.80 0.87 -8.09
C ARG A 132 -7.64 -0.46 -8.82
N PHE A 133 -7.02 -1.41 -8.16
CA PHE A 133 -6.72 -2.73 -8.68
C PHE A 133 -7.39 -3.78 -7.80
N GLU A 134 -8.30 -4.54 -8.37
CA GLU A 134 -8.86 -5.72 -7.71
C GLU A 134 -7.85 -6.84 -7.76
N THR A 135 -7.54 -7.42 -6.61
CA THR A 135 -6.46 -8.39 -6.47
C THR A 135 -6.89 -9.61 -5.68
N ILE A 136 -6.22 -10.73 -5.95
CA ILE A 136 -6.28 -11.93 -5.11
C ILE A 136 -4.92 -12.25 -4.52
N LEU A 137 -4.93 -12.90 -3.37
CA LEU A 137 -3.69 -13.40 -2.74
C LEU A 137 -2.99 -14.37 -3.71
N TYR A 138 -1.75 -14.04 -4.07
CA TYR A 138 -0.88 -14.89 -4.89
C TYR A 138 0.04 -15.74 -4.00
N ASP A 139 0.68 -15.09 -3.02
CA ASP A 139 1.57 -15.75 -2.05
C ASP A 139 1.71 -14.90 -0.79
N HIS A 140 2.20 -15.53 0.29
CA HIS A 140 2.48 -14.90 1.58
C HIS A 140 3.77 -15.43 2.17
N ILE A 141 4.66 -14.53 2.56
CA ILE A 141 5.96 -14.85 3.15
C ILE A 141 6.08 -14.16 4.50
N GLU A 142 6.26 -14.93 5.55
CA GLU A 142 6.58 -14.41 6.88
C GLU A 142 8.05 -13.98 6.94
N ILE A 143 8.29 -12.70 7.18
CA ILE A 143 9.64 -12.18 7.40
C ILE A 143 9.96 -12.27 8.88
N LYS A 144 11.07 -12.94 9.20
CA LYS A 144 11.52 -13.16 10.56
C LYS A 144 12.78 -12.36 10.85
N ASN A 145 12.93 -11.93 12.11
CA ASN A 145 14.15 -11.34 12.61
C ASN A 145 15.21 -12.41 12.97
N ASP A 146 16.37 -11.97 13.45
CA ASP A 146 17.50 -12.84 13.81
C ASP A 146 17.16 -13.75 15.01
N THR A 147 16.11 -13.47 15.78
CA THR A 147 15.58 -14.30 16.89
C THR A 147 14.42 -15.20 16.45
N ASN A 148 14.15 -15.30 15.13
CA ASN A 148 13.11 -16.13 14.52
C ASN A 148 11.67 -15.67 14.86
N GLU A 149 11.48 -14.43 15.30
CA GLU A 149 10.16 -13.82 15.50
C GLU A 149 9.65 -13.23 14.19
N ILE A 150 8.37 -13.43 13.88
CA ILE A 150 7.75 -12.88 12.68
C ILE A 150 7.50 -11.38 12.89
N ILE A 151 8.17 -10.56 12.10
CA ILE A 151 8.12 -9.10 12.18
C ILE A 151 7.30 -8.43 11.08
N SER A 152 7.08 -9.14 9.97
CA SER A 152 6.33 -8.62 8.84
C SER A 152 5.70 -9.73 8.02
N ASP A 153 4.58 -9.41 7.39
CA ASP A 153 3.87 -10.23 6.42
C ASP A 153 4.09 -9.62 5.03
N LEU A 154 4.95 -10.24 4.21
CA LEU A 154 5.12 -9.86 2.81
C LEU A 154 4.04 -10.58 1.99
N ILE A 155 3.09 -9.80 1.50
CA ILE A 155 1.94 -10.28 0.75
C ILE A 155 2.15 -9.97 -0.73
N LEU A 156 2.00 -10.98 -1.57
CA LEU A 156 2.00 -10.86 -3.02
C LEU A 156 0.56 -10.96 -3.52
N LEU A 157 0.14 -9.96 -4.28
CA LEU A 157 -1.23 -9.80 -4.77
C LEU A 157 -1.26 -9.81 -6.29
N LYS A 158 -1.99 -10.75 -6.87
CA LYS A 158 -2.20 -10.83 -8.33
C LYS A 158 -3.36 -9.96 -8.74
N VAL A 159 -3.13 -9.04 -9.66
CA VAL A 159 -4.16 -8.15 -10.20
C VAL A 159 -5.07 -8.94 -11.14
N LEU A 160 -6.38 -8.78 -10.96
CA LEU A 160 -7.45 -9.35 -11.80
C LEU A 160 -8.18 -8.30 -12.63
N HIS A 161 -8.38 -7.10 -12.07
CA HIS A 161 -9.12 -6.03 -12.74
C HIS A 161 -8.56 -4.65 -12.40
N TYR A 162 -8.63 -3.74 -13.37
CA TYR A 162 -8.16 -2.36 -13.25
C TYR A 162 -9.32 -1.41 -13.39
N HIS A 163 -9.50 -0.49 -12.46
CA HIS A 163 -10.38 0.67 -12.58
C HIS A 163 -9.51 1.91 -12.69
N LEU A 164 -9.71 2.67 -13.72
CA LEU A 164 -8.91 3.86 -14.04
C LEU A 164 -9.87 5.00 -14.35
N ASP A 165 -9.70 6.13 -13.68
CA ASP A 165 -10.43 7.35 -13.99
C ASP A 165 -10.12 7.78 -15.45
N GLU A 166 -11.13 8.18 -16.21
CA GLU A 166 -10.97 8.58 -17.61
C GLU A 166 -10.02 9.77 -17.76
N ALA A 167 -9.94 10.64 -16.77
CA ALA A 167 -9.03 11.78 -16.77
C ALA A 167 -7.55 11.36 -16.65
N VAL A 168 -7.26 10.21 -16.01
CA VAL A 168 -5.88 9.75 -15.80
C VAL A 168 -5.42 8.71 -16.81
N TYR A 169 -6.33 8.11 -17.60
CA TYR A 169 -5.98 7.04 -18.55
C TYR A 169 -6.24 7.44 -19.99
N GLN A 170 -5.17 7.59 -20.78
CA GLN A 170 -5.25 8.00 -22.17
C GLN A 170 -4.29 7.19 -23.03
N ASN A 171 -4.74 6.70 -24.17
CA ASN A 171 -3.91 5.98 -25.15
C ASN A 171 -3.04 4.88 -24.55
N THR A 172 -3.62 4.06 -23.64
CA THR A 172 -2.95 2.96 -22.92
C THR A 172 -1.95 3.40 -21.85
N TYR A 173 -1.85 4.69 -21.54
CA TYR A 173 -0.96 5.25 -20.52
C TYR A 173 -1.75 5.89 -19.38
N VAL A 174 -1.21 5.76 -18.16
CA VAL A 174 -1.63 6.57 -17.03
C VAL A 174 -0.83 7.87 -17.06
N ILE A 175 -1.52 9.01 -17.06
CA ILE A 175 -0.93 10.35 -17.15
C ILE A 175 -0.55 10.81 -15.73
N PRO A 176 0.75 10.91 -15.39
CA PRO A 176 1.18 11.22 -14.04
C PRO A 176 0.71 12.58 -13.53
N GLU A 177 0.64 13.58 -14.43
CA GLU A 177 0.18 14.93 -14.13
C GLU A 177 -1.29 14.95 -13.68
N ASN A 178 -2.11 14.06 -14.23
CA ASN A 178 -3.53 13.94 -13.88
C ASN A 178 -3.73 13.03 -12.66
N LEU A 179 -2.90 11.98 -12.53
CA LEU A 179 -2.92 11.10 -11.36
C LEU A 179 -2.48 11.85 -10.10
N GLN A 180 -1.47 12.72 -10.19
CA GLN A 180 -0.88 13.46 -9.06
C GLN A 180 -0.51 12.56 -7.88
N PRO A 181 0.29 11.50 -8.12
CA PRO A 181 0.54 10.51 -7.09
C PRO A 181 1.38 11.08 -5.96
N MET A 182 0.99 10.75 -4.74
CA MET A 182 1.73 11.10 -3.54
C MET A 182 2.68 9.99 -3.14
N SER A 183 3.84 10.38 -2.66
CA SER A 183 4.89 9.46 -2.19
C SER A 183 5.17 9.65 -0.71
N ARG A 184 5.48 8.55 -0.02
CA ARG A 184 5.93 8.58 1.37
C ARG A 184 7.44 8.79 1.44
N LEU A 185 7.86 9.74 2.26
CA LEU A 185 9.25 9.97 2.66
C LEU A 185 9.48 9.46 4.09
N ALA A 186 10.53 9.95 4.75
CA ALA A 186 10.79 9.62 6.14
C ALA A 186 9.81 10.32 7.11
N GLY A 187 9.57 9.69 8.26
CA GLY A 187 8.74 10.25 9.33
C GLY A 187 7.31 10.52 8.87
N ILE A 188 6.84 11.75 9.00
CA ILE A 188 5.47 12.19 8.66
C ILE A 188 5.39 12.88 7.29
N THR A 189 6.47 12.88 6.51
CA THR A 189 6.60 13.65 5.28
C THR A 189 6.08 12.89 4.07
N TYR A 190 5.37 13.60 3.20
CA TYR A 190 4.93 13.17 1.87
C TYR A 190 5.52 14.10 0.81
N ALA A 191 5.58 13.65 -0.42
CA ALA A 191 6.02 14.45 -1.56
C ALA A 191 5.19 14.13 -2.80
N GLU A 192 4.97 15.15 -3.61
CA GLU A 192 4.50 15.04 -4.98
C GLU A 192 5.63 14.60 -5.91
N LEU A 193 5.32 14.28 -7.16
CA LEU A 193 6.33 14.11 -8.19
C LEU A 193 6.97 15.47 -8.50
N GLY A 194 8.29 15.48 -8.55
CA GLY A 194 9.06 16.64 -8.98
C GLY A 194 9.10 16.78 -10.50
N LYS A 195 10.12 17.51 -10.98
CA LYS A 195 10.35 17.71 -12.42
C LYS A 195 10.66 16.39 -13.13
N PHE A 196 9.96 16.12 -14.24
CA PHE A 196 10.23 14.97 -15.09
C PHE A 196 11.49 15.16 -15.95
N THR A 197 12.21 14.08 -16.18
CA THR A 197 13.36 14.03 -17.09
C THR A 197 13.25 12.78 -17.95
N GLU A 198 13.32 12.95 -19.25
CA GLU A 198 13.28 11.85 -20.22
C GLU A 198 14.71 11.48 -20.64
N LEU A 199 15.03 10.20 -20.56
CA LEU A 199 16.28 9.63 -21.03
C LEU A 199 15.97 8.43 -21.93
N LYS A 200 16.51 8.46 -23.16
CA LYS A 200 16.45 7.28 -24.04
C LYS A 200 17.32 6.17 -23.44
N ARG A 201 16.82 4.94 -23.49
CA ARG A 201 17.66 3.78 -23.17
C ARG A 201 18.72 3.63 -24.26
N PRO A 202 19.97 3.25 -23.90
CA PRO A 202 21.02 3.00 -24.87
C PRO A 202 20.69 1.85 -25.80
#